data_8b819255b787d64a4976ac627fe9afae
#
_entry.id   8b819255b787d64a4976ac627fe9afae
#
_cell.length_a   1.000
_cell.length_b   1.000
_cell.length_c   1.000
_cell.angle_alpha   90.00
_cell.angle_beta   90.00
_cell.angle_gamma   90.00
#
_symmetry.space_group_name_H-M   'P 1'
#
loop_
_entity.id
_entity.type
_entity.pdbx_description
1 polymer ?
#
loop_
_entity_poly.entity_id
_entity_poly.type
_entity_poly.pdbx_seq_one_letter_code
_entity_poly.pdbx_strand_id
1 'polypeptide(L)'
;MMTGMNVPTRIGRAVCLPGDVVLGTISGVVFIPAHLAEYVAIRAEKTYLRDSFSFERLESGTYTSAQVDQAWWPEFMMTDFMDWFHHSAKAENYQYLDWSEEMEDSKKPPRQKQFDGIVCYSYH
;
A
#
# COMPACT_ATOMS: atom_id res chain seq x y z
N MET A 1 -12.28 -33.69 12.21
CA MET A 1 -12.54 -34.55 11.06
C MET A 1 -12.42 -33.70 9.80
N MET A 2 -11.62 -34.14 8.85
CA MET A 2 -11.46 -33.46 7.56
C MET A 2 -12.65 -33.80 6.67
N THR A 3 -13.38 -32.78 6.20
CA THR A 3 -14.57 -32.93 5.36
C THR A 3 -14.32 -32.65 3.87
N GLY A 4 -13.15 -32.11 3.52
CA GLY A 4 -12.76 -31.83 2.14
C GLY A 4 -11.31 -31.40 2.01
N MET A 5 -10.80 -31.42 0.77
CA MET A 5 -9.46 -31.00 0.39
C MET A 5 -9.56 -30.24 -0.94
N ASN A 6 -8.81 -29.14 -1.08
CA ASN A 6 -8.85 -28.27 -2.26
C ASN A 6 -10.27 -27.79 -2.62
N VAL A 7 -11.05 -27.47 -1.61
CA VAL A 7 -12.42 -26.96 -1.75
C VAL A 7 -12.52 -25.54 -1.18
N PRO A 8 -13.46 -24.71 -1.66
CA PRO A 8 -13.72 -23.43 -1.03
C PRO A 8 -14.07 -23.59 0.44
N THR A 9 -13.45 -22.78 1.29
CA THR A 9 -13.65 -22.83 2.74
C THR A 9 -14.08 -21.46 3.25
N ARG A 10 -15.10 -21.44 4.07
CA ARG A 10 -15.56 -20.21 4.71
C ARG A 10 -15.03 -20.13 6.13
N ILE A 11 -14.42 -19.00 6.46
CA ILE A 11 -13.96 -18.68 7.81
C ILE A 11 -14.58 -17.34 8.22
N GLY A 12 -15.50 -17.36 9.16
CA GLY A 12 -16.29 -16.19 9.51
C GLY A 12 -17.12 -15.69 8.33
N ARG A 13 -16.86 -14.45 7.88
CA ARG A 13 -17.50 -13.84 6.72
C ARG A 13 -16.69 -13.95 5.44
N ALA A 14 -15.47 -14.44 5.52
CA ALA A 14 -14.56 -14.54 4.38
C ALA A 14 -14.58 -15.94 3.78
N VAL A 15 -14.42 -16.02 2.46
CA VAL A 15 -14.28 -17.25 1.70
C VAL A 15 -12.85 -17.37 1.22
N CYS A 16 -12.20 -18.48 1.53
CA CYS A 16 -10.90 -18.85 1.02
C CYS A 16 -11.06 -19.86 -0.11
N LEU A 17 -10.53 -19.54 -1.29
CA LEU A 17 -10.51 -20.44 -2.43
C LEU A 17 -9.19 -21.22 -2.46
N PRO A 18 -9.18 -22.44 -3.05
CA PRO A 18 -7.93 -23.15 -3.29
C PRO A 18 -6.92 -22.30 -4.05
N GLY A 19 -5.67 -22.26 -3.57
CA GLY A 19 -4.60 -21.45 -4.17
C GLY A 19 -4.48 -20.02 -3.61
N ASP A 20 -5.41 -19.57 -2.78
CA ASP A 20 -5.30 -18.25 -2.13
C ASP A 20 -4.09 -18.20 -1.18
N VAL A 21 -3.43 -17.05 -1.13
CA VAL A 21 -2.40 -16.77 -0.14
C VAL A 21 -3.07 -16.37 1.17
N VAL A 22 -2.65 -16.97 2.26
CA VAL A 22 -3.18 -16.69 3.59
C VAL A 22 -2.14 -15.94 4.41
N LEU A 23 -2.48 -14.75 4.86
CA LEU A 23 -1.66 -13.96 5.78
C LEU A 23 -2.35 -13.89 7.13
N GLY A 24 -1.75 -14.53 8.14
CA GLY A 24 -2.23 -14.50 9.52
C GLY A 24 -1.35 -13.63 10.41
N THR A 25 -1.94 -12.74 11.17
CA THR A 25 -1.29 -11.92 12.18
C THR A 25 -2.09 -11.94 13.48
N ILE A 26 -1.56 -11.30 14.52
CA ILE A 26 -2.31 -11.12 15.78
C ILE A 26 -3.61 -10.32 15.57
N SER A 27 -3.66 -9.48 14.53
CA SER A 27 -4.83 -8.66 14.20
C SER A 27 -5.91 -9.41 13.42
N GLY A 28 -5.59 -10.58 12.86
CA GLY A 28 -6.52 -11.36 12.07
C GLY A 28 -5.88 -12.10 10.90
N VAL A 29 -6.73 -12.59 10.02
CA VAL A 29 -6.34 -13.38 8.85
C VAL A 29 -6.91 -12.73 7.58
N VAL A 30 -6.08 -12.63 6.55
CA VAL A 30 -6.46 -12.10 5.23
C VAL A 30 -6.21 -13.17 4.18
N PHE A 31 -7.15 -13.33 3.26
CA PHE A 31 -7.02 -14.19 2.09
C PHE A 31 -6.77 -13.35 0.85
N ILE A 32 -5.71 -13.67 0.12
CA ILE A 32 -5.30 -12.93 -1.07
C ILE A 32 -5.41 -13.87 -2.27
N PRO A 33 -6.26 -13.55 -3.28
CA PRO A 33 -6.33 -14.33 -4.50
C PRO A 33 -4.96 -14.50 -5.15
N ALA A 34 -4.65 -15.69 -5.62
CA ALA A 34 -3.32 -16.02 -6.16
C ALA A 34 -2.89 -15.06 -7.29
N HIS A 35 -3.82 -14.67 -8.18
CA HIS A 35 -3.55 -13.75 -9.29
C HIS A 35 -3.27 -12.31 -8.87
N LEU A 36 -3.58 -11.93 -7.63
CA LEU A 36 -3.33 -10.60 -7.07
C LEU A 36 -2.17 -10.59 -6.06
N ALA A 37 -1.58 -11.73 -5.74
CA ALA A 37 -0.59 -11.85 -4.66
C ALA A 37 0.63 -10.96 -4.89
N GLU A 38 1.19 -10.95 -6.10
CA GLU A 38 2.34 -10.10 -6.45
C GLU A 38 1.98 -8.61 -6.38
N TYR A 39 0.85 -8.24 -6.95
CA TYR A 39 0.37 -6.86 -6.90
C TYR A 39 0.18 -6.36 -5.46
N VAL A 40 -0.45 -7.18 -4.62
CA VAL A 40 -0.67 -6.84 -3.20
C VAL A 40 0.66 -6.72 -2.45
N ALA A 41 1.62 -7.61 -2.70
CA ALA A 41 2.94 -7.55 -2.09
C ALA A 41 3.66 -6.24 -2.43
N ILE A 42 3.71 -5.86 -3.71
CA ILE A 42 4.31 -4.61 -4.16
C ILE A 42 3.61 -3.40 -3.53
N ARG A 43 2.29 -3.40 -3.50
CA ARG A 43 1.53 -2.31 -2.86
C ARG A 43 1.80 -2.21 -1.36
N ALA A 44 1.95 -3.33 -0.67
CA ALA A 44 2.29 -3.36 0.75
C ALA A 44 3.69 -2.77 1.02
N GLU A 45 4.68 -3.10 0.20
CA GLU A 45 6.03 -2.54 0.30
C GLU A 45 6.03 -1.03 0.05
N LYS A 46 5.32 -0.57 -0.96
CA LYS A 46 5.16 0.85 -1.24
C LYS A 46 4.50 1.59 -0.07
N THR A 47 3.45 1.02 0.52
CA THR A 47 2.78 1.59 1.68
C THR A 47 3.71 1.66 2.89
N TYR A 48 4.45 0.61 3.16
CA TYR A 48 5.44 0.58 4.23
C TYR A 48 6.48 1.72 4.12
N LEU A 49 6.99 1.95 2.91
CA LEU A 49 7.96 3.02 2.68
C LEU A 49 7.33 4.41 2.84
N ARG A 50 6.10 4.59 2.33
CA ARG A 50 5.36 5.84 2.51
C ARG A 50 5.11 6.14 3.98
N ASP A 51 4.73 5.15 4.76
CA ASP A 51 4.51 5.28 6.19
C ASP A 51 5.82 5.63 6.92
N SER A 52 6.92 4.96 6.59
CA SER A 52 8.23 5.23 7.16
C SER A 52 8.70 6.67 6.91
N PHE A 53 8.54 7.16 5.70
CA PHE A 53 8.79 8.55 5.34
C PHE A 53 7.88 9.50 6.10
N SER A 54 6.58 9.18 6.15
CA SER A 54 5.59 10.00 6.84
C SER A 54 5.91 10.17 8.32
N PHE A 55 6.27 9.11 9.00
CA PHE A 55 6.65 9.16 10.41
C PHE A 55 7.88 10.04 10.64
N GLU A 56 8.92 9.90 9.82
CA GLU A 56 10.11 10.76 9.92
C GLU A 56 9.78 12.24 9.70
N ARG A 57 8.93 12.54 8.74
CA ARG A 57 8.51 13.93 8.45
C ARG A 57 7.59 14.48 9.52
N LEU A 58 6.75 13.67 10.14
CA LEU A 58 5.93 14.08 11.29
C LEU A 58 6.80 14.39 12.51
N GLU A 59 7.77 13.54 12.82
CA GLU A 59 8.70 13.76 13.94
C GLU A 59 9.53 15.03 13.76
N SER A 60 9.98 15.31 12.55
CA SER A 60 10.72 16.53 12.22
C SER A 60 9.86 17.79 12.14
N GLY A 61 8.54 17.65 12.14
CA GLY A 61 7.60 18.76 12.00
C GLY A 61 7.51 19.36 10.59
N THR A 62 8.04 18.67 9.56
CA THR A 62 8.04 19.15 8.18
C THR A 62 6.65 19.14 7.58
N TYR A 63 5.84 18.12 7.86
CA TYR A 63 4.46 17.99 7.41
C TYR A 63 3.52 17.71 8.56
N THR A 64 2.24 18.05 8.36
CA THR A 64 1.16 17.70 9.30
C THR A 64 0.62 16.30 9.01
N SER A 65 -0.05 15.70 9.99
CA SER A 65 -0.72 14.42 9.81
C SER A 65 -1.75 14.45 8.67
N ALA A 66 -2.48 15.54 8.51
CA ALA A 66 -3.43 15.71 7.42
C ALA A 66 -2.78 15.70 6.03
N GLN A 67 -1.54 16.21 5.93
CA GLN A 67 -0.79 16.21 4.66
C GLN A 67 -0.29 14.82 4.30
N VAL A 68 0.28 14.08 5.24
CA VAL A 68 0.87 12.75 4.97
C VAL A 68 -0.17 11.65 4.82
N ASP A 69 -1.35 11.82 5.41
CA ASP A 69 -2.44 10.84 5.37
C ASP A 69 -3.29 10.91 4.08
N GLN A 70 -2.97 11.81 3.17
CA GLN A 70 -3.67 11.91 1.90
C GLN A 70 -3.37 10.71 0.99
N ALA A 71 -4.40 10.27 0.26
CA ALA A 71 -4.27 9.16 -0.68
C ALA A 71 -3.22 9.42 -1.78
N TRP A 72 -3.07 10.68 -2.15
CA TRP A 72 -2.02 11.13 -3.06
C TRP A 72 -1.28 12.31 -2.44
N TRP A 73 -0.03 12.45 -2.83
CA TRP A 73 0.81 13.58 -2.42
C TRP A 73 1.01 14.56 -3.57
N PRO A 74 1.07 15.86 -3.30
CA PRO A 74 1.41 16.84 -4.31
C PRO A 74 2.86 16.65 -4.78
N GLU A 75 3.20 17.27 -5.92
CA GLU A 75 4.50 17.08 -6.57
C GLU A 75 5.69 17.40 -5.64
N PHE A 76 5.60 18.46 -4.83
CA PHE A 76 6.68 18.81 -3.92
C PHE A 76 6.93 17.73 -2.85
N MET A 77 5.87 17.09 -2.36
CA MET A 77 5.97 16.02 -1.37
C MET A 77 6.50 14.73 -2.00
N MET A 78 6.08 14.41 -3.23
CA MET A 78 6.62 13.27 -3.97
C MET A 78 8.10 13.46 -4.31
N THR A 79 8.53 14.67 -4.63
CA THR A 79 9.94 14.99 -4.87
C THR A 79 10.77 14.79 -3.60
N ASP A 80 10.29 15.26 -2.44
CA ASP A 80 10.92 15.03 -1.15
C ASP A 80 10.96 13.53 -0.80
N PHE A 81 9.88 12.81 -1.07
CA PHE A 81 9.83 11.37 -0.88
C PHE A 81 10.86 10.62 -1.74
N MET A 82 10.99 10.99 -3.01
CA MET A 82 11.96 10.36 -3.91
C MET A 82 13.40 10.63 -3.48
N ASP A 83 13.70 11.82 -3.01
CA ASP A 83 15.01 12.15 -2.44
C ASP A 83 15.30 11.30 -1.19
N TRP A 84 14.33 11.21 -0.29
CA TRP A 84 14.42 10.33 0.88
C TRP A 84 14.59 8.86 0.49
N PHE A 85 13.83 8.40 -0.50
CA PHE A 85 13.86 7.01 -0.99
C PHE A 85 15.25 6.61 -1.50
N HIS A 86 15.92 7.50 -2.19
CA HIS A 86 17.26 7.21 -2.73
C HIS A 86 18.38 7.29 -1.67
N HIS A 87 18.18 7.98 -0.58
CA HIS A 87 19.21 8.22 0.43
C HIS A 87 18.95 7.51 1.77
N SER A 88 17.74 7.02 2.01
CA SER A 88 17.39 6.39 3.28
C SER A 88 17.87 4.94 3.35
N ALA A 89 18.49 4.58 4.48
CA ALA A 89 18.84 3.20 4.77
C ALA A 89 17.62 2.27 4.85
N LYS A 90 16.46 2.80 5.24
CA LYS A 90 15.21 2.03 5.28
C LYS A 90 14.71 1.62 3.89
N ALA A 91 15.04 2.39 2.87
CA ALA A 91 14.64 2.14 1.49
C ALA A 91 15.71 1.40 0.67
N GLU A 92 16.88 1.10 1.25
CA GLU A 92 18.00 0.49 0.54
C GLU A 92 17.64 -0.82 -0.17
N ASN A 93 16.88 -1.67 0.49
CA ASN A 93 16.45 -2.96 -0.05
C ASN A 93 15.27 -2.88 -1.01
N TYR A 94 14.70 -1.70 -1.23
CA TYR A 94 13.47 -1.48 -2.00
C TYR A 94 13.69 -0.64 -3.26
N GLN A 95 14.92 -0.43 -3.68
CA GLN A 95 15.27 0.41 -4.84
C GLN A 95 14.73 -0.12 -6.17
N TYR A 96 14.28 -1.38 -6.22
CA TYR A 96 13.63 -1.99 -7.38
C TYR A 96 12.21 -1.52 -7.61
N LEU A 97 11.59 -0.86 -6.64
CA LEU A 97 10.21 -0.37 -6.77
C LEU A 97 10.11 0.80 -7.74
N ASP A 98 9.14 0.73 -8.63
CA ASP A 98 8.84 1.79 -9.59
C ASP A 98 7.79 2.77 -9.03
N TRP A 99 8.14 4.04 -9.03
CA TRP A 99 7.32 5.14 -8.53
C TRP A 99 6.82 6.07 -9.65
N SER A 100 6.99 5.68 -10.92
CA SER A 100 6.65 6.51 -12.08
C SER A 100 5.17 6.89 -12.09
N GLU A 101 4.29 5.96 -11.77
CA GLU A 101 2.84 6.17 -11.70
C GLU A 101 2.47 7.22 -10.65
N GLU A 102 3.02 7.10 -9.45
CA GLU A 102 2.77 8.02 -8.35
C GLU A 102 3.34 9.42 -8.64
N MET A 103 4.49 9.48 -9.31
CA MET A 103 5.08 10.75 -9.75
C MET A 103 4.23 11.46 -10.81
N GLU A 104 3.70 10.73 -11.78
CA GLU A 104 2.79 11.28 -12.78
C GLU A 104 1.48 11.74 -12.14
N ASP A 105 0.94 10.93 -11.23
CA ASP A 105 -0.28 11.28 -10.51
C ASP A 105 -0.11 12.52 -9.65
N SER A 106 1.06 12.75 -9.09
CA SER A 106 1.32 13.95 -8.28
C SER A 106 1.19 15.26 -9.09
N LYS A 107 1.39 15.20 -10.40
CA LYS A 107 1.28 16.34 -11.31
C LYS A 107 -0.15 16.64 -11.74
N LYS A 108 -1.07 15.70 -11.55
CA LYS A 108 -2.49 15.87 -11.92
C LYS A 108 -3.23 16.72 -10.88
N PRO A 109 -4.18 17.56 -11.31
CA PRO A 109 -5.02 18.28 -10.36
C PRO A 109 -5.90 17.34 -9.52
N PRO A 110 -6.23 17.69 -8.27
CA PRO A 110 -6.93 16.82 -7.32
C PRO A 110 -8.24 16.21 -7.84
N ARG A 111 -8.99 16.98 -8.61
CA ARG A 111 -10.29 16.53 -9.15
C ARG A 111 -10.17 15.39 -10.18
N GLN A 112 -9.11 15.37 -10.97
CA GLN A 112 -8.88 14.30 -11.94
C GLN A 112 -8.49 12.98 -11.26
N LYS A 113 -7.84 13.06 -10.11
CA LYS A 113 -7.40 11.87 -9.37
C LYS A 113 -8.55 11.09 -8.74
N GLN A 114 -9.68 11.75 -8.46
CA GLN A 114 -10.86 11.06 -7.91
C GLN A 114 -11.58 10.16 -8.91
N PHE A 115 -11.36 10.37 -10.22
CA PHE A 115 -12.08 9.67 -11.29
C PHE A 115 -11.21 8.71 -12.12
N ASP A 116 -9.88 8.85 -12.08
CA ASP A 116 -8.93 8.07 -12.91
C ASP A 116 -8.48 6.76 -12.28
N GLY A 117 -9.03 6.35 -11.19
CA GLY A 117 -8.57 5.15 -10.52
C GLY A 117 -9.58 4.53 -9.61
N ILE A 118 -9.34 3.29 -9.33
CA ILE A 118 -10.01 2.49 -8.33
C ILE A 118 -10.28 3.37 -7.11
N VAL A 119 -11.54 3.58 -6.81
CA VAL A 119 -11.97 4.22 -5.57
C VAL A 119 -11.41 3.37 -4.44
N CYS A 120 -10.29 3.80 -3.88
CA CYS A 120 -9.83 3.24 -2.62
C CYS A 120 -10.85 3.65 -1.57
N TYR A 121 -11.76 2.76 -1.27
CA TYR A 121 -12.54 2.87 -0.06
C TYR A 121 -11.58 2.65 1.11
N SER A 122 -11.06 3.73 1.66
CA SER A 122 -10.50 3.66 2.99
C SER A 122 -11.66 3.50 3.95
N TYR A 123 -11.86 2.30 4.42
CA TYR A 123 -12.71 2.07 5.57
C TYR A 123 -11.94 2.51 6.82
N HIS A 124 -12.37 3.60 7.36
CA HIS A 124 -12.05 3.95 8.73
C HIS A 124 -13.04 3.29 9.69
#